data_fa6fb0b94776dc98856d7fb4080e6d71
#
_entry.id   fa6fb0b94776dc98856d7fb4080e6d71
#
_cell.length_a   1.000
_cell.length_b   1.000
_cell.length_c   1.000
_cell.angle_alpha   90.00
_cell.angle_beta   90.00
_cell.angle_gamma   90.00
#
_symmetry.space_group_name_H-M   'P 1'
#
loop_
_entity.id
_entity.type
_entity.pdbx_description
1 polymer ?
#
loop_
_entity_poly.entity_id
_entity_poly.type
_entity_poly.pdbx_seq_one_letter_code
_entity_poly.pdbx_strand_id
1 'polypeptide(L)'
;MRDGPRCGPFAFAAGFPLETAHRTMADLLAKAPIDRRLAEIIRPTVEGMGFSLVRVRLMGSRRGTLQVMAERPDGWMEIDDCADLPRALSAVLDVEDPIDGEYTLEVSSPGIDRPLTRLEDFERWKGWVARLETDALIDGRKRFMGTLEGVDGADVLITLESGPARAPFDALSDAKLVLTDALIEASLKTQKDAGFDETRFDDIEVEDGEDADDDLREPQEPRP
;
A
#
# COMPACT_ATOMS: atom_id res chain seq x y z
N MET A 1 -29.40 20.64 10.92
CA MET A 1 -29.10 20.46 9.51
C MET A 1 -27.62 20.83 9.35
N ARG A 2 -26.74 19.85 9.27
CA ARG A 2 -25.30 20.06 9.03
C ARG A 2 -25.04 19.52 7.63
N ASP A 3 -24.73 20.43 6.71
CA ASP A 3 -24.32 20.07 5.36
C ASP A 3 -22.99 19.32 5.44
N GLY A 4 -23.00 18.05 5.06
CA GLY A 4 -21.80 17.25 4.87
C GLY A 4 -21.01 17.74 3.67
N PRO A 5 -19.69 17.47 3.61
CA PRO A 5 -18.84 17.89 2.50
C PRO A 5 -19.35 17.27 1.21
N ARG A 6 -19.66 18.12 0.22
CA ARG A 6 -20.03 17.69 -1.12
C ARG A 6 -18.79 17.11 -1.79
N CYS A 7 -18.72 15.80 -1.83
CA CYS A 7 -17.74 15.08 -2.67
C CYS A 7 -18.17 15.30 -4.14
N GLY A 8 -17.49 16.20 -4.83
CA GLY A 8 -17.62 16.36 -6.28
C GLY A 8 -17.02 15.15 -7.00
N PRO A 9 -17.49 14.82 -8.22
CA PRO A 9 -16.95 13.69 -8.96
C PRO A 9 -15.46 13.92 -9.22
N PHE A 10 -14.64 12.89 -8.97
CA PHE A 10 -13.24 12.88 -9.31
C PHE A 10 -13.07 13.11 -10.82
N ALA A 11 -12.92 14.35 -11.23
CA ALA A 11 -12.53 14.68 -12.58
C ALA A 11 -11.02 14.39 -12.68
N PHE A 12 -10.66 13.36 -13.40
CA PHE A 12 -9.32 13.15 -13.92
C PHE A 12 -8.96 14.37 -14.76
N ALA A 13 -8.25 15.32 -14.19
CA ALA A 13 -7.59 16.37 -14.97
C ALA A 13 -6.43 15.72 -15.71
N ALA A 14 -6.67 15.41 -16.97
CA ALA A 14 -5.65 15.05 -17.94
C ALA A 14 -4.63 16.19 -18.03
N GLY A 15 -3.35 15.84 -17.89
CA GLY A 15 -2.25 16.69 -18.35
C GLY A 15 -1.43 17.37 -17.26
N PHE A 16 -0.70 16.59 -16.47
CA PHE A 16 0.55 17.10 -15.90
C PHE A 16 1.71 16.60 -16.76
N PRO A 17 2.64 17.48 -17.18
CA PRO A 17 3.80 17.08 -17.96
C PRO A 17 4.71 16.17 -17.12
N LEU A 18 5.10 15.04 -17.71
CA LEU A 18 6.03 14.01 -17.20
C LEU A 18 7.48 14.52 -17.19
N GLU A 19 7.71 15.76 -16.77
CA GLU A 19 9.05 16.33 -16.62
C GLU A 19 9.15 17.04 -15.28
N THR A 20 9.22 16.24 -14.21
CA THR A 20 9.65 16.79 -12.94
C THR A 20 10.84 16.01 -12.46
N ALA A 21 11.98 16.69 -12.57
CA ALA A 21 13.26 16.37 -11.97
C ALA A 21 13.08 15.52 -10.70
N HIS A 22 13.77 14.39 -10.63
CA HIS A 22 14.05 13.60 -9.45
C HIS A 22 14.71 14.48 -8.38
N ARG A 23 13.90 15.30 -7.75
CA ARG A 23 14.28 15.94 -6.50
C ARG A 23 14.04 14.91 -5.43
N THR A 24 15.11 14.41 -4.86
CA THR A 24 15.15 13.50 -3.71
C THR A 24 14.49 14.16 -2.51
N MET A 25 13.17 14.30 -2.52
CA MET A 25 12.40 14.59 -1.32
C MET A 25 12.27 13.27 -0.57
N ALA A 26 12.41 13.34 0.74
CA ALA A 26 12.27 12.19 1.64
C ALA A 26 10.90 11.55 1.44
N ASP A 27 10.86 10.53 0.61
CA ASP A 27 9.68 9.81 0.17
C ASP A 27 9.42 8.69 1.20
N LEU A 28 8.20 8.55 1.69
CA LEU A 28 7.83 7.47 2.61
C LEU A 28 7.68 6.11 1.90
N LEU A 29 7.87 6.10 0.59
CA LEU A 29 7.84 4.89 -0.23
C LEU A 29 8.90 3.87 0.21
N ALA A 30 10.12 4.34 0.52
CA ALA A 30 11.25 3.50 0.90
C ALA A 30 12.14 4.25 1.91
N LYS A 31 12.00 3.94 3.21
CA LYS A 31 12.69 4.70 4.28
C LYS A 31 14.09 4.21 4.58
N ALA A 32 14.27 2.90 4.74
CA ALA A 32 15.58 2.33 5.01
C ALA A 32 16.52 2.44 3.78
N PRO A 33 17.84 2.53 3.98
CA PRO A 33 18.77 2.55 2.84
C PRO A 33 18.62 1.35 1.91
N ILE A 34 18.35 0.16 2.46
CA ILE A 34 18.09 -1.04 1.67
C ILE A 34 16.79 -0.94 0.89
N ASP A 35 15.72 -0.42 1.49
CA ASP A 35 14.43 -0.24 0.81
C ASP A 35 14.58 0.71 -0.40
N ARG A 36 15.35 1.78 -0.24
CA ARG A 36 15.64 2.74 -1.34
C ARG A 36 16.39 2.07 -2.49
N ARG A 37 17.43 1.28 -2.18
CA ARG A 37 18.16 0.53 -3.19
C ARG A 37 17.24 -0.46 -3.92
N LEU A 38 16.41 -1.18 -3.18
CA LEU A 38 15.43 -2.09 -3.75
C LEU A 38 14.41 -1.36 -4.64
N ALA A 39 13.90 -0.23 -4.17
CA ALA A 39 12.98 0.60 -4.95
C ALA A 39 13.60 1.12 -6.25
N GLU A 40 14.88 1.52 -6.24
CA GLU A 40 15.61 1.93 -7.45
C GLU A 40 15.75 0.78 -8.47
N ILE A 41 16.01 -0.44 -7.99
CA ILE A 41 16.16 -1.63 -8.83
C ILE A 41 14.84 -2.02 -9.49
N ILE A 42 13.74 -2.06 -8.71
CA ILE A 42 12.45 -2.58 -9.19
C ILE A 42 11.60 -1.53 -9.91
N ARG A 43 11.80 -0.23 -9.63
CA ARG A 43 10.99 0.87 -10.20
C ARG A 43 10.87 0.83 -11.72
N PRO A 44 11.95 0.65 -12.50
CA PRO A 44 11.84 0.61 -13.97
C PRO A 44 10.92 -0.50 -14.47
N THR A 45 10.93 -1.66 -13.81
CA THR A 45 10.08 -2.80 -14.14
C THR A 45 8.62 -2.51 -13.79
N VAL A 46 8.34 -1.98 -12.59
CA VAL A 46 7.01 -1.61 -12.14
C VAL A 46 6.38 -0.57 -13.09
N GLU A 47 7.13 0.50 -13.38
CA GLU A 47 6.67 1.58 -14.27
C GLU A 47 6.55 1.11 -15.73
N GLY A 48 7.46 0.25 -16.20
CA GLY A 48 7.41 -0.35 -17.54
C GLY A 48 6.20 -1.25 -17.77
N MET A 49 5.65 -1.82 -16.71
CA MET A 49 4.40 -2.60 -16.72
C MET A 49 3.14 -1.73 -16.51
N GLY A 50 3.29 -0.41 -16.40
CA GLY A 50 2.19 0.53 -16.23
C GLY A 50 1.69 0.70 -14.80
N PHE A 51 2.49 0.31 -13.79
CA PHE A 51 2.16 0.49 -12.39
C PHE A 51 2.92 1.66 -11.77
N SER A 52 2.38 2.20 -10.69
CA SER A 52 3.05 3.15 -9.80
C SER A 52 3.47 2.44 -8.52
N LEU A 53 4.74 2.58 -8.15
CA LEU A 53 5.27 2.03 -6.91
C LEU A 53 4.78 2.86 -5.73
N VAL A 54 4.13 2.23 -4.76
CA VAL A 54 3.56 2.87 -3.57
C VAL A 54 4.44 2.67 -2.35
N ARG A 55 4.90 1.45 -2.10
CA ARG A 55 5.76 1.14 -0.95
C ARG A 55 6.72 0.00 -1.27
N VAL A 56 7.95 0.12 -0.76
CA VAL A 56 8.94 -0.95 -0.71
C VAL A 56 9.46 -1.05 0.70
N ARG A 57 9.41 -2.23 1.28
CA ARG A 57 9.89 -2.46 2.64
C ARG A 57 10.43 -3.88 2.79
N LEU A 58 11.66 -4.00 3.25
CA LEU A 58 12.24 -5.26 3.67
C LEU A 58 12.05 -5.42 5.18
N MET A 59 11.31 -6.44 5.59
CA MET A 59 10.99 -6.73 6.98
C MET A 59 11.63 -8.04 7.40
N GLY A 60 11.99 -8.16 8.70
CA GLY A 60 12.57 -9.36 9.27
C GLY A 60 14.09 -9.44 9.13
N SER A 61 14.73 -10.38 9.88
CA SER A 61 16.20 -10.46 9.98
C SER A 61 16.80 -11.78 9.50
N ARG A 62 16.09 -12.90 9.49
CA ARG A 62 16.61 -14.22 9.08
C ARG A 62 15.95 -14.80 7.83
N ARG A 63 14.62 -14.71 7.75
CA ARG A 63 13.84 -14.91 6.54
C ARG A 63 13.07 -13.62 6.33
N GLY A 64 13.66 -12.73 5.53
CA GLY A 64 13.07 -11.44 5.26
C GLY A 64 11.80 -11.57 4.43
N THR A 65 10.89 -10.60 4.57
CA THR A 65 9.80 -10.40 3.63
C THR A 65 10.04 -9.09 2.91
N LEU A 66 10.21 -9.14 1.60
CA LEU A 66 10.21 -7.96 0.74
C LEU A 66 8.78 -7.65 0.33
N GLN A 67 8.18 -6.66 0.98
CA GLN A 67 6.87 -6.15 0.61
C GLN A 67 6.99 -5.06 -0.45
N VAL A 68 6.31 -5.26 -1.56
CA VAL A 68 6.16 -4.28 -2.65
C VAL A 68 4.69 -3.98 -2.82
N MET A 69 4.31 -2.72 -2.63
CA MET A 69 2.97 -2.26 -2.94
C MET A 69 3.01 -1.43 -4.21
N ALA A 70 2.16 -1.79 -5.17
CA ALA A 70 2.03 -1.09 -6.44
C ALA A 70 0.56 -0.94 -6.81
N GLU A 71 0.25 0.04 -7.64
CA GLU A 71 -1.11 0.29 -8.15
C GLU A 71 -1.06 0.75 -9.60
N ARG A 72 -2.10 0.52 -10.35
CA ARG A 72 -2.31 1.18 -11.65
C ARG A 72 -2.69 2.64 -11.46
N PRO A 73 -2.55 3.51 -12.46
CA PRO A 73 -2.94 4.92 -12.37
C PRO A 73 -4.41 5.15 -11.99
N ASP A 74 -5.27 4.20 -12.29
CA ASP A 74 -6.69 4.18 -11.91
C ASP A 74 -6.93 3.70 -10.46
N GLY A 75 -5.86 3.20 -9.79
CA GLY A 75 -5.90 2.73 -8.41
C GLY A 75 -6.28 1.26 -8.24
N TRP A 76 -6.44 0.51 -9.34
CA TRP A 76 -6.83 -0.90 -9.31
C TRP A 76 -5.67 -1.82 -9.71
N MET A 77 -5.72 -3.05 -9.22
CA MET A 77 -4.93 -4.18 -9.70
C MET A 77 -5.88 -5.28 -10.13
N GLU A 78 -5.72 -5.78 -11.34
CA GLU A 78 -6.45 -6.94 -11.83
C GLU A 78 -5.80 -8.25 -11.32
N ILE A 79 -6.53 -9.36 -11.41
CA ILE A 79 -6.04 -10.67 -10.95
C ILE A 79 -4.78 -11.08 -11.73
N ASP A 80 -4.74 -10.81 -13.03
CA ASP A 80 -3.59 -11.11 -13.88
C ASP A 80 -2.36 -10.30 -13.47
N ASP A 81 -2.53 -9.05 -13.03
CA ASP A 81 -1.47 -8.20 -12.51
C ASP A 81 -0.79 -8.82 -11.27
N CYS A 82 -1.60 -9.46 -10.41
CA CYS A 82 -1.11 -10.15 -9.22
C CYS A 82 -0.22 -11.36 -9.53
N ALA A 83 -0.29 -11.89 -10.75
CA ALA A 83 0.55 -12.99 -11.21
C ALA A 83 1.79 -12.50 -11.97
N ASP A 84 1.64 -11.50 -12.82
CA ASP A 84 2.70 -11.07 -13.74
C ASP A 84 3.72 -10.16 -13.08
N LEU A 85 3.28 -9.24 -12.23
CA LEU A 85 4.18 -8.31 -11.55
C LEU A 85 5.18 -9.02 -10.62
N PRO A 86 4.76 -9.99 -9.75
CA PRO A 86 5.72 -10.75 -8.93
C PRO A 86 6.75 -11.52 -9.75
N ARG A 87 6.36 -12.12 -10.89
CA ARG A 87 7.28 -12.86 -11.76
C ARG A 87 8.33 -11.94 -12.36
N ALA A 88 7.91 -10.77 -12.86
CA ALA A 88 8.83 -9.79 -13.42
C ALA A 88 9.80 -9.24 -12.37
N LEU A 89 9.30 -8.95 -11.16
CA LEU A 89 10.13 -8.47 -10.05
C LEU A 89 11.11 -9.53 -9.55
N SER A 90 10.68 -10.80 -9.43
CA SER A 90 11.55 -11.91 -9.05
C SER A 90 12.73 -12.03 -10.02
N ALA A 91 12.46 -11.99 -11.33
CA ALA A 91 13.51 -12.10 -12.35
C ALA A 91 14.57 -10.98 -12.25
N VAL A 92 14.15 -9.74 -11.96
CA VAL A 92 15.07 -8.61 -11.77
C VAL A 92 15.86 -8.75 -10.47
N LEU A 93 15.20 -9.13 -9.38
CA LEU A 93 15.86 -9.32 -8.09
C LEU A 93 16.83 -10.48 -8.08
N ASP A 94 16.55 -11.55 -8.84
CA ASP A 94 17.45 -12.70 -9.00
C ASP A 94 18.74 -12.32 -9.78
N VAL A 95 18.65 -11.37 -10.71
CA VAL A 95 19.82 -10.88 -11.48
C VAL A 95 20.66 -9.91 -10.67
N GLU A 96 20.01 -8.97 -9.96
CA GLU A 96 20.69 -7.92 -9.21
C GLU A 96 21.19 -8.38 -7.84
N ASP A 97 20.63 -9.47 -7.31
CA ASP A 97 20.97 -10.10 -6.00
C ASP A 97 21.24 -9.09 -4.88
N PRO A 98 20.29 -8.18 -4.61
CA PRO A 98 20.51 -7.06 -3.68
C PRO A 98 20.31 -7.41 -2.21
N ILE A 99 19.80 -8.61 -1.90
CA ILE A 99 19.43 -9.05 -0.55
C ILE A 99 20.25 -10.27 -0.16
N ASP A 100 21.03 -10.16 0.91
CA ASP A 100 21.76 -11.29 1.46
C ASP A 100 20.81 -12.31 2.11
N GLY A 101 20.75 -13.52 1.57
CA GLY A 101 19.99 -14.63 2.13
C GLY A 101 18.59 -14.83 1.56
N GLU A 102 17.82 -15.73 2.20
CA GLU A 102 16.48 -16.08 1.74
C GLU A 102 15.46 -15.02 2.16
N TYR A 103 14.55 -14.67 1.25
CA TYR A 103 13.42 -13.78 1.51
C TYR A 103 12.17 -14.25 0.78
N THR A 104 11.01 -13.78 1.24
CA THR A 104 9.73 -13.95 0.58
C THR A 104 9.35 -12.64 -0.12
N LEU A 105 9.04 -12.69 -1.41
CA LEU A 105 8.52 -11.54 -2.14
C LEU A 105 6.99 -11.49 -2.01
N GLU A 106 6.48 -10.42 -1.44
CA GLU A 106 5.05 -10.12 -1.34
C GLU A 106 4.73 -8.90 -2.21
N VAL A 107 3.92 -9.10 -3.24
CA VAL A 107 3.44 -8.01 -4.12
C VAL A 107 1.94 -7.86 -3.92
N SER A 108 1.50 -6.66 -3.61
CA SER A 108 0.10 -6.37 -3.32
C SER A 108 -0.33 -4.97 -3.74
N SER A 109 -1.63 -4.77 -3.86
CA SER A 109 -2.25 -3.44 -3.90
C SER A 109 -2.19 -2.78 -2.51
N PRO A 110 -2.14 -1.44 -2.42
CA PRO A 110 -2.14 -0.73 -1.15
C PRO A 110 -3.43 -0.86 -0.32
N GLY A 111 -4.53 -1.36 -0.91
CA GLY A 111 -5.82 -1.50 -0.21
C GLY A 111 -6.53 -0.17 0.09
N ILE A 112 -7.63 -0.26 0.86
CA ILE A 112 -8.45 0.92 1.22
C ILE A 112 -7.74 1.78 2.28
N ASP A 113 -7.11 1.16 3.28
CA ASP A 113 -6.32 1.84 4.34
C ASP A 113 -4.88 2.10 3.90
N ARG A 114 -4.74 2.55 2.67
CA ARG A 114 -3.48 2.70 1.95
C ARG A 114 -2.45 3.55 2.68
N PRO A 115 -1.15 3.23 2.52
CA PRO A 115 -0.08 4.11 2.95
C PRO A 115 -0.08 5.41 2.12
N LEU A 116 0.24 6.50 2.78
CA LEU A 116 0.47 7.82 2.18
C LEU A 116 1.97 8.03 2.12
N THR A 117 2.53 7.96 0.93
CA THR A 117 3.99 7.89 0.76
C THR A 117 4.60 9.11 0.10
N ARG A 118 3.78 9.91 -0.57
CA ARG A 118 4.17 11.14 -1.26
C ARG A 118 3.43 12.33 -0.68
N LEU A 119 4.01 13.50 -0.76
CA LEU A 119 3.38 14.73 -0.26
C LEU A 119 2.01 14.99 -0.95
N GLU A 120 1.91 14.64 -2.22
CA GLU A 120 0.68 14.76 -3.02
C GLU A 120 -0.46 13.88 -2.51
N ASP A 121 -0.13 12.75 -1.85
CA ASP A 121 -1.13 11.85 -1.27
C ASP A 121 -1.92 12.57 -0.16
N PHE A 122 -1.27 13.42 0.63
CA PHE A 122 -1.93 14.14 1.72
C PHE A 122 -2.89 15.22 1.22
N GLU A 123 -2.63 15.79 0.04
CA GLU A 123 -3.56 16.71 -0.60
C GLU A 123 -4.71 15.94 -1.26
N ARG A 124 -4.40 14.83 -1.95
CA ARG A 124 -5.39 13.95 -2.60
C ARG A 124 -6.40 13.39 -1.60
N TRP A 125 -5.95 13.02 -0.40
CA TRP A 125 -6.75 12.40 0.64
C TRP A 125 -7.20 13.37 1.73
N LYS A 126 -7.23 14.66 1.43
CA LYS A 126 -7.77 15.70 2.30
C LYS A 126 -9.21 15.40 2.70
N GLY A 127 -9.56 15.63 3.97
CA GLY A 127 -10.86 15.35 4.55
C GLY A 127 -11.03 13.92 5.09
N TRP A 128 -10.07 13.02 4.86
CA TRP A 128 -10.09 11.66 5.38
C TRP A 128 -9.27 11.53 6.66
N VAL A 129 -9.66 10.56 7.48
CA VAL A 129 -8.92 10.26 8.72
C VAL A 129 -7.64 9.51 8.39
N ALA A 130 -6.52 10.00 8.92
CA ALA A 130 -5.22 9.37 8.76
C ALA A 130 -4.50 9.21 10.09
N ARG A 131 -3.59 8.25 10.12
CA ARG A 131 -2.61 8.05 11.19
C ARG A 131 -1.23 8.38 10.63
N LEU A 132 -0.55 9.30 11.32
CA LEU A 132 0.84 9.70 11.04
C LEU A 132 1.73 9.27 12.19
N GLU A 133 2.93 8.80 11.88
CA GLU A 133 3.98 8.53 12.85
C GLU A 133 5.23 9.33 12.47
N THR A 134 5.94 9.83 13.47
CA THR A 134 7.15 10.65 13.30
C THR A 134 8.36 10.01 13.97
N ASP A 135 9.54 10.23 13.40
CA ASP A 135 10.80 9.74 13.97
C ASP A 135 11.14 10.46 15.29
N ALA A 136 10.89 11.76 15.36
CA ALA A 136 11.10 12.59 16.53
C ALA A 136 9.77 12.98 17.19
N LEU A 137 9.85 13.44 18.44
CA LEU A 137 8.69 14.04 19.13
C LEU A 137 8.37 15.41 18.53
N ILE A 138 7.11 15.60 18.15
CA ILE A 138 6.54 16.89 17.78
C ILE A 138 5.48 17.22 18.83
N ASP A 139 5.63 18.31 19.55
CA ASP A 139 4.75 18.70 20.66
C ASP A 139 4.52 17.57 21.69
N GLY A 140 5.61 16.82 22.00
CA GLY A 140 5.61 15.73 22.99
C GLY A 140 4.98 14.42 22.52
N ARG A 141 4.63 14.26 21.24
CA ARG A 141 4.02 13.04 20.68
C ARG A 141 4.71 12.60 19.40
N LYS A 142 4.64 11.29 19.10
CA LYS A 142 5.12 10.69 17.86
C LYS A 142 4.00 10.17 16.96
N ARG A 143 2.77 10.13 17.48
CA ARG A 143 1.62 9.59 16.76
C ARG A 143 0.53 10.63 16.71
N PHE A 144 -0.01 10.82 15.52
CA PHE A 144 -1.09 11.76 15.22
C PHE A 144 -2.20 10.96 14.54
N MET A 145 -3.43 11.11 14.99
CA MET A 145 -4.60 10.52 14.34
C MET A 145 -5.69 11.57 14.27
N GLY A 146 -6.16 11.85 13.08
CA GLY A 146 -7.16 12.89 12.84
C GLY A 146 -7.48 13.05 11.36
N THR A 147 -8.20 14.11 11.04
CA THR A 147 -8.59 14.43 9.67
C THR A 147 -7.51 15.21 8.97
N LEU A 148 -7.12 14.76 7.77
CA LEU A 148 -6.17 15.46 6.92
C LEU A 148 -6.78 16.78 6.41
N GLU A 149 -6.02 17.86 6.52
CA GLU A 149 -6.40 19.18 5.99
C GLU A 149 -5.61 19.56 4.73
N GLY A 150 -4.74 18.67 4.26
CA GLY A 150 -3.87 18.87 3.10
C GLY A 150 -2.45 19.19 3.49
N VAL A 151 -1.78 20.01 2.68
CA VAL A 151 -0.38 20.38 2.86
C VAL A 151 -0.19 21.90 2.82
N ASP A 152 0.84 22.39 3.52
CA ASP A 152 1.30 23.77 3.46
C ASP A 152 2.83 23.77 3.28
N GLY A 153 3.26 23.95 2.03
CA GLY A 153 4.65 23.79 1.64
C GLY A 153 5.11 22.33 1.79
N ALA A 154 5.99 22.07 2.76
CA ALA A 154 6.48 20.74 3.08
C ALA A 154 5.83 20.13 4.33
N ASP A 155 4.85 20.81 4.92
CA ASP A 155 4.19 20.37 6.13
C ASP A 155 2.83 19.73 5.83
N VAL A 156 2.55 18.62 6.47
CA VAL A 156 1.25 17.95 6.48
C VAL A 156 0.40 18.57 7.59
N LEU A 157 -0.81 18.97 7.22
CA LEU A 157 -1.79 19.55 8.13
C LEU A 157 -2.81 18.49 8.53
N ILE A 158 -3.06 18.36 9.84
CA ILE A 158 -4.01 17.39 10.39
C ILE A 158 -4.78 18.00 11.55
N THR A 159 -6.09 17.78 11.60
CA THR A 159 -6.93 18.18 12.72
C THR A 159 -7.16 16.99 13.64
N LEU A 160 -6.59 17.09 14.85
CA LEU A 160 -6.74 16.11 15.93
C LEU A 160 -7.95 16.45 16.80
N GLU A 161 -8.35 15.55 17.70
CA GLU A 161 -9.33 15.86 18.75
C GLU A 161 -8.88 17.03 19.65
N SER A 162 -7.57 17.17 19.88
CA SER A 162 -6.97 18.25 20.68
C SER A 162 -6.82 19.58 19.93
N GLY A 163 -7.16 19.63 18.65
CA GLY A 163 -7.03 20.80 17.78
C GLY A 163 -6.09 20.57 16.58
N PRO A 164 -5.88 21.60 15.76
CA PRO A 164 -5.02 21.50 14.58
C PRO A 164 -3.58 21.22 14.96
N ALA A 165 -2.92 20.39 14.13
CA ALA A 165 -1.52 20.06 14.26
C ALA A 165 -0.83 20.11 12.89
N ARG A 166 0.50 20.26 12.92
CA ARG A 166 1.35 20.35 11.73
C ARG A 166 2.53 19.40 11.92
N ALA A 167 2.84 18.61 10.91
CA ALA A 167 3.97 17.70 10.91
C ALA A 167 4.79 17.89 9.63
N PRO A 168 6.09 18.21 9.72
CA PRO A 168 6.97 18.24 8.56
C PRO A 168 7.01 16.87 7.89
N PHE A 169 6.88 16.83 6.57
CA PHE A 169 6.82 15.58 5.81
C PHE A 169 8.10 14.74 5.98
N ASP A 170 9.25 15.38 6.06
CA ASP A 170 10.55 14.72 6.26
C ASP A 170 10.72 14.11 7.67
N ALA A 171 9.94 14.58 8.66
CA ALA A 171 9.90 14.02 10.00
C ALA A 171 8.97 12.78 10.11
N LEU A 172 8.15 12.50 9.10
CA LEU A 172 7.26 11.35 9.11
C LEU A 172 8.05 10.04 8.96
N SER A 173 7.71 9.06 9.76
CA SER A 173 8.22 7.68 9.65
C SER A 173 7.24 6.75 8.97
N ASP A 174 5.96 6.97 9.17
CA ASP A 174 4.89 6.23 8.52
C ASP A 174 3.63 7.09 8.45
N ALA A 175 2.83 6.86 7.42
CA ALA A 175 1.52 7.51 7.27
C ALA A 175 0.57 6.57 6.53
N LYS A 176 -0.68 6.48 7.00
CA LYS A 176 -1.72 5.71 6.33
C LYS A 176 -3.12 6.23 6.62
N LEU A 177 -4.06 5.96 5.73
CA LEU A 177 -5.46 6.19 5.99
C LEU A 177 -5.97 5.27 7.11
N VAL A 178 -6.96 5.73 7.85
CA VAL A 178 -7.66 4.92 8.85
C VAL A 178 -8.94 4.40 8.22
N LEU A 179 -9.14 3.09 8.33
CA LEU A 179 -10.35 2.45 7.84
C LEU A 179 -11.55 2.93 8.66
N THR A 180 -12.43 3.71 8.03
CA THR A 180 -13.67 4.21 8.61
C THR A 180 -14.83 3.79 7.72
N ASP A 181 -16.04 3.70 8.27
CA ASP A 181 -17.23 3.34 7.48
C ASP A 181 -17.41 4.27 6.28
N ALA A 182 -17.17 5.57 6.48
CA ALA A 182 -17.21 6.55 5.40
C ALA A 182 -16.19 6.28 4.28
N LEU A 183 -14.96 5.85 4.63
CA LEU A 183 -13.94 5.51 3.67
C LEU A 183 -14.30 4.24 2.90
N ILE A 184 -14.86 3.24 3.60
CA ILE A 184 -15.34 2.00 2.99
C ILE A 184 -16.46 2.30 2.00
N GLU A 185 -17.49 3.05 2.41
CA GLU A 185 -18.61 3.43 1.54
C GLU A 185 -18.14 4.19 0.30
N ALA A 186 -17.23 5.16 0.46
CA ALA A 186 -16.67 5.91 -0.66
C ALA A 186 -15.87 5.02 -1.62
N SER A 187 -15.09 4.09 -1.08
CA SER A 187 -14.31 3.13 -1.87
C SER A 187 -15.21 2.20 -2.66
N LEU A 188 -16.21 1.59 -2.03
CA LEU A 188 -17.19 0.73 -2.69
C LEU A 188 -17.98 1.46 -3.80
N LYS A 189 -18.33 2.72 -3.56
CA LYS A 189 -19.00 3.54 -4.56
C LYS A 189 -18.10 3.76 -5.78
N THR A 190 -16.84 4.08 -5.57
CA THR A 190 -15.86 4.26 -6.64
C THR A 190 -15.67 2.97 -7.45
N GLN A 191 -15.67 1.80 -6.78
CA GLN A 191 -15.60 0.49 -7.43
C GLN A 191 -16.80 0.25 -8.36
N LYS A 192 -18.00 0.49 -7.86
CA LYS A 192 -19.24 0.34 -8.64
C LYS A 192 -19.28 1.27 -9.85
N ASP A 193 -18.87 2.53 -9.65
CA ASP A 193 -18.82 3.53 -10.73
C ASP A 193 -17.76 3.17 -11.79
N ALA A 194 -16.70 2.45 -11.42
CA ALA A 194 -15.67 1.92 -12.31
C ALA A 194 -16.08 0.62 -13.02
N GLY A 195 -17.29 0.10 -12.78
CA GLY A 195 -17.81 -1.10 -13.43
C GLY A 195 -17.35 -2.42 -12.81
N PHE A 196 -16.90 -2.39 -11.57
CA PHE A 196 -16.59 -3.62 -10.84
C PHE A 196 -17.87 -4.40 -10.53
N ASP A 197 -17.99 -5.60 -11.11
CA ASP A 197 -19.13 -6.48 -10.96
C ASP A 197 -18.88 -7.47 -9.82
N GLU A 198 -19.55 -7.27 -8.69
CA GLU A 198 -19.47 -8.13 -7.51
C GLU A 198 -19.94 -9.58 -7.84
N THR A 199 -20.77 -9.76 -8.87
CA THR A 199 -21.33 -11.08 -9.21
C THR A 199 -20.30 -12.05 -9.80
N ARG A 200 -19.14 -11.56 -10.24
CA ARG A 200 -18.05 -12.39 -10.79
C ARG A 200 -17.35 -13.26 -9.72
N PHE A 201 -17.59 -13.03 -8.44
CA PHE A 201 -17.01 -13.79 -7.34
C PHE A 201 -17.96 -14.84 -6.74
N ASP A 202 -19.26 -14.76 -7.05
CA ASP A 202 -20.25 -15.72 -6.56
C ASP A 202 -20.15 -17.09 -7.28
N ASP A 203 -19.42 -17.16 -8.40
CA ASP A 203 -19.22 -18.37 -9.21
C ASP A 203 -17.94 -19.15 -8.85
N ILE A 204 -17.25 -18.81 -7.78
CA ILE A 204 -16.14 -19.64 -7.28
C ILE A 204 -16.78 -20.81 -6.50
N GLU A 205 -17.09 -21.88 -7.20
CA GLU A 205 -17.35 -23.18 -6.56
C GLU A 205 -16.10 -23.55 -5.76
N VAL A 206 -16.23 -23.51 -4.43
CA VAL A 206 -15.24 -24.09 -3.55
C VAL A 206 -15.35 -25.59 -3.77
N GLU A 207 -14.47 -26.19 -4.56
CA GLU A 207 -14.29 -27.63 -4.56
C GLU A 207 -13.87 -28.01 -3.13
N ASP A 208 -14.84 -28.46 -2.35
CA ASP A 208 -14.59 -29.10 -1.06
C ASP A 208 -13.70 -30.30 -1.35
N GLY A 209 -12.40 -30.15 -1.08
CA GLY A 209 -11.45 -31.23 -1.13
C GLY A 209 -11.92 -32.30 -0.18
N GLU A 210 -12.46 -33.39 -0.72
CA GLU A 210 -12.77 -34.59 0.04
C GLU A 210 -11.50 -35.04 0.76
N ASP A 211 -11.57 -35.02 2.06
CA ASP A 211 -10.57 -35.49 3.00
C ASP A 211 -10.18 -36.91 2.64
N ALA A 212 -8.97 -37.08 2.11
CA ALA A 212 -8.34 -38.39 2.01
C ALA A 212 -7.79 -38.80 3.39
N ASP A 213 -8.68 -38.97 4.36
CA ASP A 213 -8.43 -39.67 5.59
C ASP A 213 -8.74 -41.15 5.36
N ASP A 214 -7.81 -41.93 4.85
CA ASP A 214 -7.73 -43.35 5.09
C ASP A 214 -6.36 -43.89 4.70
N ASP A 215 -5.48 -44.08 5.65
CA ASP A 215 -4.60 -45.26 5.79
C ASP A 215 -3.49 -45.08 6.84
N LEU A 216 -3.88 -44.91 8.10
CA LEU A 216 -2.98 -45.22 9.22
C LEU A 216 -3.29 -46.61 9.75
N ARG A 217 -2.93 -47.66 9.00
CA ARG A 217 -2.78 -49.00 9.54
C ARG A 217 -1.50 -49.10 10.34
N GLU A 218 -1.67 -49.20 11.64
CA GLU A 218 -0.59 -49.54 12.57
C GLU A 218 0.03 -50.90 12.22
N PRO A 219 1.36 -51.06 12.22
CA PRO A 219 1.99 -52.37 12.09
C PRO A 219 1.81 -53.15 13.38
N GLN A 220 1.14 -54.31 13.28
CA GLN A 220 1.00 -55.29 14.38
C GLN A 220 2.36 -55.92 14.69
N GLU A 221 2.82 -55.76 15.93
CA GLU A 221 3.96 -56.50 16.50
C GLU A 221 3.63 -58.00 16.62
N PRO A 222 4.56 -58.90 16.28
CA PRO A 222 4.42 -60.31 16.60
C PRO A 222 4.67 -60.55 18.08
N ARG A 223 3.71 -61.18 18.75
CA ARG A 223 3.87 -61.69 20.13
C ARG A 223 4.54 -63.07 20.13
N PRO A 224 5.22 -63.40 21.24
CA PRO A 224 6.18 -64.50 21.37
C PRO A 224 5.59 -65.89 21.30
#